data_35789b912c789d1e44276d97af08a05f
#
_entry.id   35789b912c789d1e44276d97af08a05f
#
_cell.length_a   1.000
_cell.length_b   1.000
_cell.length_c   1.000
_cell.angle_alpha   90.00
_cell.angle_beta   90.00
_cell.angle_gamma   90.00
#
_symmetry.space_group_name_H-M   'P 1'
#
loop_
_entity.id
_entity.type
_entity.pdbx_description
1 polymer ?
#
loop_
_entity_poly.entity_id
_entity_poly.type
_entity_poly.pdbx_seq_one_letter_code
_entity_poly.pdbx_strand_id
1 'polypeptide(L)'
;MNKLILAAAVAAVSITSSAVLAGGKSIGVSWASFQEERWKIDEAAMVAAIEAAGNTYVSADAESSSAKQLTDIEALITQGVDALVINAWDKDAIAPAIEAAANEGIPVVGYDRLIEDVRTFYLTFDNVGVGRIIAKSVQAVQPSGNYAIIKGDPGDPNAMFLLQGMMEVIGA
;
A
#
# COMPACT_ATOMS: atom_id res chain seq x y z
N MET A 1 71.62 -35.88 25.18
CA MET A 1 70.94 -34.51 25.26
C MET A 1 69.93 -34.42 24.14
N ASN A 2 68.66 -34.73 24.46
CA ASN A 2 67.54 -34.74 23.49
C ASN A 2 66.84 -33.40 23.50
N LYS A 3 66.82 -32.73 22.37
CA LYS A 3 66.00 -31.53 22.20
C LYS A 3 64.66 -31.93 21.61
N LEU A 4 63.60 -31.85 22.42
CA LEU A 4 62.21 -31.93 21.97
C LEU A 4 61.87 -30.60 21.25
N ILE A 5 61.47 -30.68 19.99
CA ILE A 5 60.88 -29.60 19.24
C ILE A 5 59.39 -29.80 19.35
N LEU A 6 58.72 -28.85 20.04
CA LEU A 6 57.26 -28.78 20.18
C LEU A 6 56.73 -28.02 19.00
N ALA A 7 56.08 -28.71 18.06
CA ALA A 7 55.38 -28.07 16.93
C ALA A 7 53.96 -27.68 17.37
N ALA A 8 53.69 -26.39 17.50
CA ALA A 8 52.37 -25.84 17.75
C ALA A 8 51.62 -25.77 16.43
N ALA A 9 50.58 -26.61 16.26
CA ALA A 9 49.67 -26.55 15.16
C ALA A 9 48.60 -25.45 15.45
N VAL A 10 48.69 -24.33 14.74
CA VAL A 10 47.66 -23.29 14.76
C VAL A 10 46.56 -23.72 13.80
N ALA A 11 45.45 -24.20 14.33
CA ALA A 11 44.23 -24.44 13.54
C ALA A 11 43.56 -23.11 13.22
N ALA A 12 43.70 -22.64 11.99
CA ALA A 12 42.95 -21.51 11.47
C ALA A 12 41.47 -21.92 11.28
N VAL A 13 40.58 -21.50 12.18
CA VAL A 13 39.15 -21.63 12.00
C VAL A 13 38.71 -20.54 11.00
N SER A 14 38.53 -20.93 9.75
CA SER A 14 37.95 -20.09 8.72
C SER A 14 36.46 -19.96 9.03
N ILE A 15 36.05 -18.83 9.63
CA ILE A 15 34.65 -18.47 9.75
C ILE A 15 34.23 -18.01 8.35
N THR A 16 33.67 -18.91 7.55
CA THR A 16 32.94 -18.54 6.34
C THR A 16 31.63 -17.90 6.78
N SER A 17 31.61 -16.57 6.84
CA SER A 17 30.36 -15.83 6.90
C SER A 17 29.62 -16.15 5.62
N SER A 18 28.67 -17.07 5.68
CA SER A 18 27.65 -17.21 4.65
C SER A 18 26.86 -15.91 4.69
N ALA A 19 27.14 -15.00 3.76
CA ALA A 19 26.19 -13.96 3.43
C ALA A 19 24.90 -14.70 3.01
N VAL A 20 23.94 -14.75 3.90
CA VAL A 20 22.56 -15.06 3.53
C VAL A 20 22.21 -13.93 2.56
N LEU A 21 22.28 -14.21 1.26
CA LEU A 21 21.56 -13.43 0.26
C LEU A 21 20.11 -13.59 0.71
N ALA A 22 19.61 -12.60 1.46
CA ALA A 22 18.19 -12.46 1.65
C ALA A 22 17.62 -12.35 0.24
N GLY A 23 16.97 -13.41 -0.24
CA GLY A 23 16.23 -13.39 -1.48
C GLY A 23 15.29 -12.19 -1.41
N GLY A 24 15.15 -11.44 -2.50
CA GLY A 24 14.25 -10.27 -2.52
C GLY A 24 12.86 -10.69 -2.06
N LYS A 25 12.18 -9.76 -1.38
CA LYS A 25 10.80 -9.94 -0.94
C LYS A 25 9.84 -9.88 -2.13
N SER A 26 8.76 -10.64 -2.08
CA SER A 26 7.65 -10.52 -3.02
C SER A 26 6.60 -9.58 -2.45
N ILE A 27 6.32 -8.48 -3.15
CA ILE A 27 5.34 -7.48 -2.72
C ILE A 27 4.12 -7.59 -3.62
N GLY A 28 2.98 -8.00 -3.04
CA GLY A 28 1.70 -8.06 -3.71
C GLY A 28 0.99 -6.71 -3.68
N VAL A 29 0.50 -6.24 -4.83
CA VAL A 29 -0.24 -4.97 -4.90
C VAL A 29 -1.62 -5.24 -5.51
N SER A 30 -2.67 -4.90 -4.77
CA SER A 30 -4.05 -5.00 -5.22
C SER A 30 -4.59 -3.62 -5.55
N TRP A 31 -4.89 -3.38 -6.82
CA TRP A 31 -5.47 -2.15 -7.32
C TRP A 31 -6.99 -2.25 -7.38
N ALA A 32 -7.68 -1.15 -7.02
CA ALA A 32 -9.13 -1.04 -7.14
C ALA A 32 -9.59 -1.07 -8.60
N SER A 33 -8.89 -0.32 -9.44
CA SER A 33 -9.05 -0.31 -10.91
C SER A 33 -7.94 0.53 -11.56
N PHE A 34 -7.80 0.42 -12.87
CA PHE A 34 -6.95 1.31 -13.69
C PHE A 34 -7.76 2.24 -14.60
N GLN A 35 -8.99 2.57 -14.22
CA GLN A 35 -9.81 3.51 -14.99
C GLN A 35 -9.23 4.93 -14.95
N GLU A 36 -8.66 5.34 -13.81
CA GLU A 36 -7.97 6.62 -13.68
C GLU A 36 -6.49 6.47 -14.07
N GLU A 37 -6.01 7.35 -14.95
CA GLU A 37 -4.62 7.34 -15.43
C GLU A 37 -3.60 7.49 -14.29
N ARG A 38 -3.98 8.14 -13.19
CA ARG A 38 -3.18 8.28 -11.99
C ARG A 38 -2.65 6.95 -11.49
N TRP A 39 -3.49 5.91 -11.44
CA TRP A 39 -3.08 4.61 -10.88
C TRP A 39 -1.96 3.95 -11.66
N LYS A 40 -1.89 4.16 -12.98
CA LYS A 40 -0.79 3.67 -13.81
C LYS A 40 0.53 4.39 -13.52
N ILE A 41 0.45 5.68 -13.19
CA ILE A 41 1.63 6.47 -12.79
C ILE A 41 2.12 6.00 -11.42
N ASP A 42 1.22 5.82 -10.48
CA ASP A 42 1.52 5.33 -9.14
C ASP A 42 2.09 3.90 -9.18
N GLU A 43 1.51 3.01 -9.99
CA GLU A 43 2.02 1.65 -10.22
C GLU A 43 3.45 1.69 -10.75
N ALA A 44 3.72 2.48 -11.77
CA ALA A 44 5.06 2.59 -12.34
C ALA A 44 6.11 3.04 -11.30
N ALA A 45 5.72 3.96 -10.41
CA ALA A 45 6.57 4.41 -9.32
C ALA A 45 6.79 3.33 -8.26
N MET A 46 5.74 2.55 -7.92
CA MET A 46 5.83 1.42 -6.98
C MET A 46 6.72 0.31 -7.55
N VAL A 47 6.54 -0.07 -8.81
CA VAL A 47 7.39 -1.05 -9.50
C VAL A 47 8.86 -0.63 -9.40
N ALA A 48 9.16 0.60 -9.81
CA ALA A 48 10.53 1.11 -9.78
C ALA A 48 11.14 1.09 -8.37
N ALA A 49 10.38 1.47 -7.34
CA ALA A 49 10.84 1.50 -5.96
C ALA A 49 11.07 0.08 -5.39
N ILE A 50 10.15 -0.85 -5.66
CA ILE A 50 10.21 -2.23 -5.19
C ILE A 50 11.40 -2.96 -5.83
N GLU A 51 11.56 -2.82 -7.14
CA GLU A 51 12.66 -3.45 -7.88
C GLU A 51 14.03 -2.85 -7.53
N ALA A 52 14.12 -1.53 -7.35
CA ALA A 52 15.34 -0.87 -6.90
C ALA A 52 15.78 -1.33 -5.51
N ALA A 53 14.85 -1.78 -4.67
CA ALA A 53 15.12 -2.38 -3.37
C ALA A 53 15.50 -3.88 -3.45
N GLY A 54 15.60 -4.45 -4.65
CA GLY A 54 15.92 -5.87 -4.87
C GLY A 54 14.74 -6.81 -4.60
N ASN A 55 13.50 -6.29 -4.60
CA ASN A 55 12.27 -7.04 -4.38
C ASN A 55 11.53 -7.31 -5.70
N THR A 56 10.53 -8.18 -5.63
CA THR A 56 9.66 -8.53 -6.77
C THR A 56 8.30 -7.86 -6.59
N TYR A 57 7.81 -7.21 -7.65
CA TYR A 57 6.46 -6.68 -7.73
C TYR A 57 5.53 -7.71 -8.37
N VAL A 58 4.36 -7.94 -7.73
CA VAL A 58 3.27 -8.77 -8.27
C VAL A 58 1.98 -7.99 -8.05
N SER A 59 1.11 -7.91 -9.06
CA SER A 59 -0.12 -7.13 -8.91
C SER A 59 -1.36 -7.83 -9.45
N ALA A 60 -2.51 -7.32 -9.00
CA ALA A 60 -3.82 -7.67 -9.52
C ALA A 60 -4.71 -6.42 -9.61
N ASP A 61 -5.54 -6.36 -10.64
CA ASP A 61 -6.53 -5.30 -10.87
C ASP A 61 -7.93 -5.86 -10.55
N ALA A 62 -8.59 -5.25 -9.58
CA ALA A 62 -9.95 -5.64 -9.17
C ALA A 62 -11.03 -5.25 -10.19
N GLU A 63 -10.71 -4.44 -11.18
CA GLU A 63 -11.64 -4.01 -12.23
C GLU A 63 -12.94 -3.41 -11.66
N SER A 64 -12.83 -2.65 -10.56
CA SER A 64 -13.98 -2.05 -9.86
C SER A 64 -14.94 -3.08 -9.22
N SER A 65 -14.45 -4.26 -8.85
CA SER A 65 -15.26 -5.33 -8.23
C SER A 65 -14.68 -5.74 -6.89
N SER A 66 -15.43 -5.51 -5.79
CA SER A 66 -15.05 -5.97 -4.45
C SER A 66 -14.86 -7.48 -4.38
N ALA A 67 -15.74 -8.24 -5.03
CA ALA A 67 -15.65 -9.70 -5.05
C ALA A 67 -14.38 -10.18 -5.77
N LYS A 68 -14.04 -9.55 -6.90
CA LYS A 68 -12.79 -9.85 -7.61
C LYS A 68 -11.59 -9.48 -6.76
N GLN A 69 -11.62 -8.30 -6.10
CA GLN A 69 -10.53 -7.86 -5.25
C GLN A 69 -10.21 -8.86 -4.13
N LEU A 70 -11.23 -9.40 -3.45
CA LEU A 70 -11.03 -10.44 -2.44
C LEU A 70 -10.35 -11.68 -3.02
N THR A 71 -10.84 -12.19 -4.15
CA THR A 71 -10.25 -13.37 -4.82
C THR A 71 -8.80 -13.10 -5.27
N ASP A 72 -8.53 -11.93 -5.80
CA ASP A 72 -7.19 -11.53 -6.24
C ASP A 72 -6.21 -11.47 -5.05
N ILE A 73 -6.63 -10.92 -3.92
CA ILE A 73 -5.79 -10.86 -2.71
C ILE A 73 -5.55 -12.26 -2.14
N GLU A 74 -6.55 -13.12 -2.10
CA GLU A 74 -6.38 -14.52 -1.70
C GLU A 74 -5.38 -15.26 -2.61
N ALA A 75 -5.40 -14.96 -3.91
CA ALA A 75 -4.43 -15.50 -4.86
C ALA A 75 -3.01 -14.99 -4.59
N LEU A 76 -2.83 -13.69 -4.29
CA LEU A 76 -1.52 -13.12 -3.92
C LEU A 76 -0.99 -13.75 -2.62
N ILE A 77 -1.84 -13.94 -1.61
CA ILE A 77 -1.48 -14.61 -0.36
C ILE A 77 -1.03 -16.06 -0.65
N THR A 78 -1.80 -16.79 -1.47
CA THR A 78 -1.48 -18.17 -1.87
C THR A 78 -0.17 -18.27 -2.65
N GLN A 79 0.19 -17.24 -3.43
CA GLN A 79 1.48 -17.14 -4.12
C GLN A 79 2.65 -16.91 -3.16
N GLY A 80 2.38 -16.60 -1.89
CA GLY A 80 3.40 -16.42 -0.87
C GLY A 80 4.06 -15.04 -0.91
N VAL A 81 3.28 -13.98 -1.14
CA VAL A 81 3.81 -12.61 -1.03
C VAL A 81 4.23 -12.29 0.40
N ASP A 82 5.29 -11.53 0.58
CA ASP A 82 5.83 -11.14 1.89
C ASP A 82 5.14 -9.93 2.50
N ALA A 83 4.47 -9.12 1.68
CA ALA A 83 3.68 -7.97 2.10
C ALA A 83 2.62 -7.64 1.05
N LEU A 84 1.56 -6.95 1.48
CA LEU A 84 0.49 -6.47 0.60
C LEU A 84 0.39 -4.95 0.65
N VAL A 85 0.19 -4.34 -0.51
CA VAL A 85 -0.26 -2.96 -0.68
C VAL A 85 -1.65 -3.02 -1.31
N ILE A 86 -2.65 -2.43 -0.66
CA ILE A 86 -4.04 -2.53 -1.10
C ILE A 86 -4.62 -1.12 -1.31
N ASN A 87 -4.99 -0.82 -2.55
CA ASN A 87 -5.88 0.28 -2.88
C ASN A 87 -7.32 -0.29 -2.90
N ALA A 88 -8.06 -0.13 -1.81
CA ALA A 88 -9.35 -0.80 -1.65
C ALA A 88 -10.42 -0.20 -2.59
N TRP A 89 -11.17 -1.06 -3.28
CA TRP A 89 -12.35 -0.61 -4.04
C TRP A 89 -13.46 -0.16 -3.09
N ASP A 90 -13.72 -0.93 -2.05
CA ASP A 90 -14.73 -0.67 -1.03
C ASP A 90 -14.14 -0.91 0.37
N LYS A 91 -14.27 0.10 1.24
CA LYS A 91 -13.69 0.12 2.59
C LYS A 91 -14.25 -0.95 3.53
N ASP A 92 -15.51 -1.33 3.34
CA ASP A 92 -16.18 -2.30 4.20
C ASP A 92 -15.99 -3.73 3.65
N ALA A 93 -16.06 -3.88 2.33
CA ALA A 93 -15.91 -5.18 1.67
C ALA A 93 -14.50 -5.76 1.77
N ILE A 94 -13.47 -4.95 2.05
CA ILE A 94 -12.06 -5.40 2.10
C ILE A 94 -11.71 -6.16 3.39
N ALA A 95 -12.51 -6.07 4.43
CA ALA A 95 -12.19 -6.63 5.75
C ALA A 95 -11.82 -8.13 5.74
N PRO A 96 -12.47 -9.02 4.99
CA PRO A 96 -12.07 -10.44 4.93
C PRO A 96 -10.65 -10.64 4.37
N ALA A 97 -10.21 -9.81 3.43
CA ALA A 97 -8.85 -9.88 2.89
C ALA A 97 -7.79 -9.48 3.92
N ILE A 98 -8.10 -8.47 4.76
CA ILE A 98 -7.21 -8.07 5.86
C ILE A 98 -7.09 -9.19 6.90
N GLU A 99 -8.21 -9.86 7.21
CA GLU A 99 -8.21 -11.03 8.11
C GLU A 99 -7.37 -12.17 7.54
N ALA A 100 -7.52 -12.49 6.25
CA ALA A 100 -6.74 -13.53 5.57
C ALA A 100 -5.24 -13.23 5.61
N ALA A 101 -4.83 -11.99 5.29
CA ALA A 101 -3.44 -11.58 5.36
C ALA A 101 -2.88 -11.66 6.79
N ALA A 102 -3.65 -11.24 7.79
CA ALA A 102 -3.25 -11.28 9.19
C ALA A 102 -3.05 -12.73 9.71
N ASN A 103 -3.90 -13.66 9.29
CA ASN A 103 -3.78 -15.08 9.65
C ASN A 103 -2.49 -15.70 9.10
N GLU A 104 -2.01 -15.24 7.96
CA GLU A 104 -0.74 -15.67 7.36
C GLU A 104 0.46 -14.81 7.82
N GLY A 105 0.24 -13.82 8.69
CA GLY A 105 1.29 -12.93 9.20
C GLY A 105 1.83 -11.96 8.14
N ILE A 106 1.07 -11.69 7.07
CA ILE A 106 1.45 -10.81 5.98
C ILE A 106 1.07 -9.37 6.36
N PRO A 107 2.04 -8.44 6.45
CA PRO A 107 1.76 -7.03 6.73
C PRO A 107 1.02 -6.37 5.56
N VAL A 108 0.10 -5.45 5.91
CA VAL A 108 -0.72 -4.74 4.91
C VAL A 108 -0.51 -3.23 5.00
N VAL A 109 -0.32 -2.62 3.85
CA VAL A 109 -0.38 -1.16 3.64
C VAL A 109 -1.67 -0.82 2.92
N GLY A 110 -2.55 -0.04 3.55
CA GLY A 110 -3.69 0.59 2.89
C GLY A 110 -3.20 1.84 2.14
N TYR A 111 -3.24 1.79 0.82
CA TYR A 111 -2.74 2.83 -0.06
C TYR A 111 -3.86 3.70 -0.58
N ASP A 112 -3.74 5.02 -0.39
CA ASP A 112 -4.67 6.09 -0.80
C ASP A 112 -6.03 6.01 -0.10
N ARG A 113 -6.78 4.92 -0.22
CA ARG A 113 -8.09 4.73 0.38
C ARG A 113 -7.98 4.09 1.75
N LEU A 114 -8.68 4.67 2.74
CA LEU A 114 -8.64 4.20 4.13
C LEU A 114 -9.19 2.79 4.27
N ILE A 115 -8.42 1.93 4.93
CA ILE A 115 -8.87 0.64 5.46
C ILE A 115 -8.89 0.79 6.97
N GLU A 116 -10.09 0.75 7.58
CA GLU A 116 -10.28 0.94 9.02
C GLU A 116 -9.96 -0.33 9.81
N ASP A 117 -8.68 -0.72 9.81
CA ASP A 117 -8.19 -1.86 10.56
C ASP A 117 -6.85 -1.51 11.22
N VAL A 118 -6.73 -1.74 12.52
CA VAL A 118 -5.52 -1.42 13.31
C VAL A 118 -4.28 -2.21 12.88
N ARG A 119 -4.45 -3.27 12.10
CA ARG A 119 -3.38 -4.10 11.56
C ARG A 119 -2.82 -3.57 10.25
N THR A 120 -3.44 -2.53 9.66
CA THR A 120 -2.99 -1.91 8.42
C THR A 120 -2.22 -0.62 8.69
N PHE A 121 -1.14 -0.41 7.93
CA PHE A 121 -0.49 0.90 7.87
C PHE A 121 -1.14 1.71 6.76
N TYR A 122 -1.75 2.84 7.13
CA TYR A 122 -2.44 3.70 6.15
C TYR A 122 -1.54 4.80 5.61
N LEU A 123 -1.45 4.88 4.29
CA LEU A 123 -0.69 5.89 3.56
C LEU A 123 -1.59 6.63 2.57
N THR A 124 -1.78 7.94 2.78
CA THR A 124 -2.61 8.79 1.93
C THR A 124 -2.16 10.26 1.99
N PHE A 125 -2.93 11.12 1.33
CA PHE A 125 -2.80 12.58 1.39
C PHE A 125 -3.64 13.18 2.53
N ASP A 126 -3.45 14.48 2.82
CA ASP A 126 -4.43 15.26 3.59
C ASP A 126 -5.68 15.53 2.74
N ASN A 127 -6.56 14.52 2.66
CA ASN A 127 -7.77 14.59 1.83
C ASN A 127 -8.73 15.69 2.26
N VAL A 128 -8.80 16.02 3.56
CA VAL A 128 -9.59 17.17 4.06
C VAL A 128 -8.97 18.47 3.57
N GLY A 129 -7.65 18.59 3.62
CA GLY A 129 -6.90 19.72 3.05
C GLY A 129 -7.13 19.88 1.55
N VAL A 130 -7.12 18.78 0.79
CA VAL A 130 -7.47 18.78 -0.63
C VAL A 130 -8.88 19.29 -0.85
N GLY A 131 -9.86 18.85 -0.06
CA GLY A 131 -11.24 19.37 -0.11
C GLY A 131 -11.30 20.88 0.11
N ARG A 132 -10.55 21.41 1.09
CA ARG A 132 -10.45 22.87 1.32
C ARG A 132 -9.87 23.62 0.11
N ILE A 133 -8.86 23.05 -0.53
CA ILE A 133 -8.22 23.65 -1.72
C ILE A 133 -9.22 23.70 -2.87
N ILE A 134 -9.96 22.62 -3.12
CA ILE A 134 -10.99 22.56 -4.16
C ILE A 134 -12.03 23.66 -3.94
N ALA A 135 -12.59 23.75 -2.74
CA ALA A 135 -13.61 24.76 -2.44
C ALA A 135 -13.10 26.20 -2.55
N LYS A 136 -11.89 26.48 -2.04
CA LYS A 136 -11.26 27.80 -2.19
C LYS A 136 -11.01 28.17 -3.65
N SER A 137 -10.61 27.21 -4.48
CA SER A 137 -10.41 27.45 -5.91
C SER A 137 -11.71 27.79 -6.62
N VAL A 138 -12.82 27.12 -6.26
CA VAL A 138 -14.15 27.45 -6.79
C VAL A 138 -14.62 28.84 -6.31
N GLN A 139 -14.48 29.15 -5.02
CA GLN A 139 -14.83 30.47 -4.48
C GLN A 139 -14.01 31.62 -5.06
N ALA A 140 -12.74 31.38 -5.44
CA ALA A 140 -11.91 32.40 -6.08
C ALA A 140 -12.47 32.82 -7.46
N VAL A 141 -13.15 31.91 -8.15
CA VAL A 141 -13.78 32.18 -9.47
C VAL A 141 -15.24 32.63 -9.31
N GLN A 142 -15.95 32.01 -8.39
CA GLN A 142 -17.38 32.30 -8.12
C GLN A 142 -17.56 32.51 -6.61
N PRO A 143 -17.38 33.74 -6.11
CA PRO A 143 -17.37 34.02 -4.66
C PRO A 143 -18.73 33.94 -3.97
N SER A 144 -19.82 33.91 -4.72
CA SER A 144 -21.19 33.78 -4.19
C SER A 144 -22.10 33.07 -5.18
N GLY A 145 -23.12 32.40 -4.67
CA GLY A 145 -24.11 31.67 -5.48
C GLY A 145 -24.51 30.34 -4.86
N ASN A 146 -25.22 29.53 -5.63
CA ASN A 146 -25.60 28.18 -5.25
C ASN A 146 -24.52 27.21 -5.75
N TYR A 147 -23.93 26.44 -4.83
CA TYR A 147 -22.98 25.40 -5.17
C TYR A 147 -23.66 24.03 -5.15
N ALA A 148 -23.28 23.16 -6.07
CA ALA A 148 -23.63 21.74 -6.08
C ALA A 148 -22.36 20.90 -5.95
N ILE A 149 -22.37 19.91 -5.08
CA ILE A 149 -21.23 19.00 -4.86
C ILE A 149 -21.61 17.61 -5.30
N ILE A 150 -20.81 17.02 -6.20
CA ILE A 150 -20.86 15.60 -6.54
C ILE A 150 -19.82 14.89 -5.69
N LYS A 151 -20.29 14.08 -4.73
CA LYS A 151 -19.43 13.53 -3.66
C LYS A 151 -18.56 12.35 -4.07
N GLY A 152 -18.94 11.60 -5.09
CA GLY A 152 -18.29 10.34 -5.46
C GLY A 152 -18.92 9.12 -4.78
N ASP A 153 -18.20 7.99 -4.81
CA ASP A 153 -18.65 6.70 -4.30
C ASP A 153 -18.63 6.67 -2.75
N PRO A 154 -19.70 6.23 -2.06
CA PRO A 154 -19.71 6.11 -0.61
C PRO A 154 -18.78 5.01 -0.07
N GLY A 155 -18.40 4.03 -0.88
CA GLY A 155 -17.40 3.00 -0.55
C GLY A 155 -15.97 3.53 -0.53
N ASP A 156 -15.73 4.73 -1.08
CA ASP A 156 -14.44 5.42 -1.02
C ASP A 156 -14.42 6.47 0.10
N PRO A 157 -13.68 6.25 1.20
CA PRO A 157 -13.62 7.20 2.32
C PRO A 157 -13.11 8.59 1.91
N ASN A 158 -12.29 8.69 0.88
CA ASN A 158 -11.77 9.96 0.38
C ASN A 158 -12.89 10.90 -0.08
N ALA A 159 -13.97 10.35 -0.62
CA ALA A 159 -15.16 11.14 -1.01
C ALA A 159 -15.74 11.93 0.18
N MET A 160 -15.77 11.32 1.37
CA MET A 160 -16.26 11.97 2.59
C MET A 160 -15.26 12.97 3.17
N PHE A 161 -13.96 12.66 3.13
CA PHE A 161 -12.92 13.60 3.58
C PHE A 161 -12.84 14.84 2.69
N LEU A 162 -12.94 14.68 1.39
CA LEU A 162 -13.03 15.80 0.44
C LEU A 162 -14.26 16.65 0.70
N LEU A 163 -15.43 16.02 0.89
CA LEU A 163 -16.66 16.72 1.24
C LEU A 163 -16.50 17.52 2.52
N GLN A 164 -15.97 16.92 3.59
CA GLN A 164 -15.70 17.61 4.85
C GLN A 164 -14.88 18.88 4.61
N GLY A 165 -13.77 18.77 3.90
CA GLY A 165 -12.91 19.92 3.60
C GLY A 165 -13.59 20.99 2.77
N MET A 166 -14.43 20.61 1.79
CA MET A 166 -15.23 21.56 1.02
C MET A 166 -16.23 22.29 1.91
N MET A 167 -16.96 21.59 2.76
CA MET A 167 -17.97 22.17 3.65
C MET A 167 -17.38 23.12 4.69
N GLU A 168 -16.16 22.89 5.17
CA GLU A 168 -15.45 23.82 6.05
C GLU A 168 -15.19 25.20 5.40
N VAL A 169 -15.14 25.26 4.07
CA VAL A 169 -14.87 26.50 3.31
C VAL A 169 -16.15 27.18 2.84
N ILE A 170 -17.09 26.44 2.25
CA ILE A 170 -18.30 27.05 1.67
C ILE A 170 -19.43 27.23 2.67
N GLY A 171 -19.28 26.70 3.87
CA GLY A 171 -20.25 26.81 4.94
C GLY A 171 -21.53 25.99 4.67
N ALA A 172 -21.84 25.03 5.50
CA ALA A 172 -23.09 24.28 5.40
C ALA A 172 -24.22 25.02 6.11
#